data_2fe761efc2394335ff759f5fd86e20a0
#
_entry.id   2fe761efc2394335ff759f5fd86e20a0
#
_cell.length_a   1.000
_cell.length_b   1.000
_cell.length_c   1.000
_cell.angle_alpha   90.00
_cell.angle_beta   90.00
_cell.angle_gamma   90.00
#
_symmetry.space_group_name_H-M   'P 1'
#
loop_
_entity.id
_entity.type
_entity.pdbx_description
1 polymer ?
#
loop_
_entity_poly.entity_id
_entity_poly.type
_entity_poly.pdbx_seq_one_letter_code
_entity_poly.pdbx_strand_id
1 'polypeptide(L)'
;MRSLLSLLALLLVSQVSYGRVEIAPCKNNFSSEQQIELGQKAVQQVYAEMPVLPDSNPVTKYIQQLGAKLAAQAPGQKWPYNFHVANVAEINAFALPGGTIFVNLGTIQAAANEAQLAGVMAHEISHVVLQHSVCNAAKQQKVGLIAGLGQIAAGVLLGGAAGSLAQQGIGLTAGLGFLKMSRGAEKEADLMGVGILYDAGYDPHGMSQFFETIQAKYGEGGAQFMSDHPNPGNRTEYVDKEIASFVPKANYVTTSPAFAKIHQQVGGMHAYTAKEVSSGIWKKQSPNQTVGAGVNQPVSQSGGGQVDLSAPNGWKAFRGNGFSIEIPSNWEGYGSETSAMIGPAGGITRSAAGGAGGVVYGMLTDRYQPQGATNTSAALDALIADIRRDNPGLVVDPKTHGTAGGGAGRSVECNNPSANNGKGEHDWIVAFPSRDGSLRYFVFVAPTPDFEKMRRTFAKMIESIRVE
;
A
#
# COMPACT_ATOMS: atom_id res chain seq x y z
N MET A 1 40.29 -75.82 -8.89
CA MET A 1 39.29 -74.88 -9.35
C MET A 1 38.58 -74.30 -8.14
N ARG A 2 38.97 -73.11 -7.75
CA ARG A 2 38.39 -72.38 -6.59
C ARG A 2 37.59 -71.25 -7.17
N SER A 3 36.27 -71.31 -7.02
CA SER A 3 35.32 -70.25 -7.41
C SER A 3 35.34 -69.12 -6.37
N LEU A 4 35.77 -67.93 -6.77
CA LEU A 4 35.56 -66.71 -6.04
C LEU A 4 34.13 -66.25 -6.19
N LEU A 5 33.32 -66.34 -5.16
CA LEU A 5 32.05 -65.62 -5.07
C LEU A 5 32.36 -64.19 -4.60
N SER A 6 32.26 -63.22 -5.53
CA SER A 6 32.29 -61.81 -5.22
C SER A 6 30.95 -61.38 -4.67
N LEU A 7 30.90 -61.09 -3.38
CA LEU A 7 29.71 -60.52 -2.73
C LEU A 7 29.67 -58.99 -3.05
N LEU A 8 28.79 -58.60 -4.03
CA LEU A 8 28.53 -57.20 -4.36
C LEU A 8 27.52 -56.67 -3.31
N ALA A 9 28.01 -56.04 -2.25
CA ALA A 9 27.15 -55.32 -1.33
C ALA A 9 26.61 -54.06 -2.02
N LEU A 10 25.37 -54.08 -2.43
CA LEU A 10 24.64 -52.92 -2.95
C LEU A 10 24.31 -52.01 -1.77
N LEU A 11 25.14 -50.98 -1.54
CA LEU A 11 24.82 -49.89 -0.65
C LEU A 11 23.66 -49.10 -1.29
N LEU A 12 22.44 -49.40 -0.85
CA LEU A 12 21.28 -48.55 -1.05
C LEU A 12 21.50 -47.24 -0.23
N VAL A 13 22.18 -46.28 -0.84
CA VAL A 13 22.13 -44.89 -0.36
C VAL A 13 20.73 -44.42 -0.61
N SER A 14 19.89 -44.43 0.42
CA SER A 14 18.59 -43.72 0.38
C SER A 14 18.90 -42.25 0.10
N GLN A 15 18.64 -41.85 -1.13
CA GLN A 15 18.68 -40.45 -1.49
C GLN A 15 17.56 -39.76 -0.68
N VAL A 16 17.94 -39.06 0.38
CA VAL A 16 17.02 -38.15 1.08
C VAL A 16 16.71 -37.05 0.05
N SER A 17 15.52 -37.08 -0.49
CA SER A 17 15.03 -36.02 -1.39
C SER A 17 14.76 -34.81 -0.51
N TYR A 18 15.68 -33.85 -0.50
CA TYR A 18 15.43 -32.54 0.08
C TYR A 18 14.56 -31.76 -0.93
N GLY A 19 13.32 -31.51 -0.56
CA GLY A 19 12.36 -30.77 -1.40
C GLY A 19 11.48 -29.88 -0.54
N ARG A 20 11.37 -28.62 -0.95
CA ARG A 20 10.45 -27.67 -0.33
C ARG A 20 9.05 -27.86 -0.89
N VAL A 21 8.05 -27.54 -0.08
CA VAL A 21 6.68 -27.44 -0.57
C VAL A 21 6.59 -26.24 -1.55
N GLU A 22 6.25 -26.53 -2.79
CA GLU A 22 5.95 -25.50 -3.77
C GLU A 22 4.49 -25.06 -3.63
N ILE A 23 4.28 -23.76 -3.36
CA ILE A 23 2.96 -23.17 -3.18
C ILE A 23 2.77 -22.11 -4.27
N ALA A 24 1.77 -22.33 -5.11
CA ALA A 24 1.41 -21.38 -6.17
C ALA A 24 0.57 -20.22 -5.59
N PRO A 25 0.73 -18.99 -6.09
CA PRO A 25 -0.15 -17.89 -5.77
C PRO A 25 -1.62 -18.24 -6.04
N CYS A 26 -2.51 -17.74 -5.23
CA CYS A 26 -3.93 -17.96 -5.43
C CYS A 26 -4.40 -17.33 -6.77
N LYS A 27 -5.33 -18.00 -7.43
CA LYS A 27 -5.92 -17.50 -8.68
C LYS A 27 -6.91 -16.37 -8.37
N ASN A 28 -6.64 -15.18 -8.89
CA ASN A 28 -7.50 -14.00 -8.80
C ASN A 28 -7.50 -13.25 -10.14
N ASN A 29 -8.36 -12.24 -10.26
CA ASN A 29 -8.54 -11.46 -11.49
C ASN A 29 -7.85 -10.09 -11.43
N PHE A 30 -7.09 -9.79 -10.38
CA PHE A 30 -6.38 -8.53 -10.26
C PHE A 30 -5.02 -8.61 -10.95
N SER A 31 -4.71 -7.63 -11.82
CA SER A 31 -3.35 -7.47 -12.31
C SER A 31 -2.40 -7.02 -11.19
N SER A 32 -1.10 -7.15 -11.42
CA SER A 32 -0.09 -6.69 -10.46
C SER A 32 -0.20 -5.20 -10.17
N GLU A 33 -0.47 -4.41 -11.20
CA GLU A 33 -0.63 -2.95 -11.11
C GLU A 33 -1.86 -2.60 -10.28
N GLN A 34 -2.98 -3.30 -10.47
CA GLN A 34 -4.18 -3.13 -9.67
C GLN A 34 -3.95 -3.48 -8.20
N GLN A 35 -3.16 -4.52 -7.92
CA GLN A 35 -2.81 -4.89 -6.55
C GLN A 35 -1.92 -3.84 -5.90
N ILE A 36 -0.94 -3.29 -6.63
CA ILE A 36 -0.07 -2.20 -6.15
C ILE A 36 -0.91 -0.94 -5.87
N GLU A 37 -1.80 -0.57 -6.77
CA GLU A 37 -2.69 0.59 -6.59
C GLU A 37 -3.61 0.42 -5.37
N LEU A 38 -4.22 -0.76 -5.22
CA LEU A 38 -5.05 -1.08 -4.05
C LEU A 38 -4.25 -0.96 -2.74
N GLY A 39 -3.01 -1.48 -2.73
CA GLY A 39 -2.12 -1.36 -1.59
C GLY A 39 -1.75 0.08 -1.27
N GLN A 40 -1.44 0.89 -2.28
CA GLN A 40 -1.13 2.32 -2.09
C GLN A 40 -2.30 3.09 -1.47
N LYS A 41 -3.53 2.81 -1.90
CA LYS A 41 -4.74 3.39 -1.28
C LYS A 41 -4.89 2.96 0.19
N ALA A 42 -4.65 1.68 0.48
CA ALA A 42 -4.70 1.17 1.85
C ALA A 42 -3.59 1.77 2.75
N VAL A 43 -2.39 2.02 2.21
CA VAL A 43 -1.31 2.72 2.91
C VAL A 43 -1.75 4.09 3.41
N GLN A 44 -2.45 4.87 2.58
CA GLN A 44 -2.95 6.20 2.95
C GLN A 44 -3.87 6.12 4.18
N GLN A 45 -4.73 5.10 4.22
CA GLN A 45 -5.61 4.87 5.37
C GLN A 45 -4.82 4.51 6.62
N VAL A 46 -3.85 3.60 6.53
CA VAL A 46 -3.02 3.23 7.67
C VAL A 46 -2.35 4.46 8.26
N TYR A 47 -1.76 5.32 7.43
CA TYR A 47 -1.16 6.58 7.89
C TYR A 47 -2.15 7.57 8.51
N ALA A 48 -3.40 7.60 8.04
CA ALA A 48 -4.43 8.47 8.61
C ALA A 48 -4.92 7.99 9.98
N GLU A 49 -4.88 6.68 10.24
CA GLU A 49 -5.50 6.05 11.40
C GLU A 49 -4.51 5.52 12.44
N MET A 50 -3.25 5.30 12.07
CA MET A 50 -2.21 4.74 12.95
C MET A 50 -0.99 5.66 13.08
N PRO A 51 -0.35 5.72 14.27
CA PRO A 51 0.94 6.39 14.45
C PRO A 51 2.04 5.58 13.76
N VAL A 52 2.52 6.03 12.60
CA VAL A 52 3.62 5.39 11.85
C VAL A 52 4.92 6.14 12.13
N LEU A 53 6.00 5.42 12.45
CA LEU A 53 7.30 6.03 12.64
C LEU A 53 7.85 6.53 11.30
N PRO A 54 8.51 7.70 11.25
CA PRO A 54 9.08 8.23 10.02
C PRO A 54 10.21 7.35 9.48
N ASP A 55 10.44 7.36 8.17
CA ASP A 55 11.52 6.60 7.52
C ASP A 55 12.93 6.99 8.01
N SER A 56 13.07 8.21 8.53
CA SER A 56 14.33 8.67 9.14
C SER A 56 14.62 7.99 10.49
N ASN A 57 13.61 7.38 11.14
CA ASN A 57 13.77 6.72 12.43
C ASN A 57 14.70 5.50 12.31
N PRO A 58 15.68 5.32 13.22
CA PRO A 58 16.59 4.18 13.19
C PRO A 58 15.88 2.81 13.23
N VAL A 59 14.75 2.70 13.93
CA VAL A 59 13.94 1.48 13.98
C VAL A 59 13.35 1.18 12.62
N THR A 60 12.76 2.17 11.95
CA THR A 60 12.19 2.02 10.60
C THR A 60 13.28 1.63 9.60
N LYS A 61 14.44 2.28 9.62
CA LYS A 61 15.57 1.94 8.76
C LYS A 61 16.03 0.50 8.94
N TYR A 62 16.09 0.04 10.19
CA TYR A 62 16.46 -1.35 10.48
C TYR A 62 15.43 -2.34 9.89
N ILE A 63 14.13 -2.09 10.09
CA ILE A 63 13.05 -2.91 9.53
C ILE A 63 13.08 -2.91 8.00
N GLN A 64 13.35 -1.77 7.36
CA GLN A 64 13.52 -1.68 5.91
C GLN A 64 14.70 -2.53 5.43
N GLN A 65 15.86 -2.50 6.11
CA GLN A 65 17.03 -3.31 5.75
C GLN A 65 16.77 -4.81 5.94
N LEU A 66 16.17 -5.20 7.06
CA LEU A 66 15.81 -6.59 7.33
C LEU A 66 14.79 -7.09 6.32
N GLY A 67 13.75 -6.30 6.06
CA GLY A 67 12.71 -6.62 5.09
C GLY A 67 13.25 -6.75 3.66
N ALA A 68 14.11 -5.84 3.23
CA ALA A 68 14.74 -5.91 1.91
C ALA A 68 15.59 -7.18 1.74
N LYS A 69 16.33 -7.59 2.79
CA LYS A 69 17.11 -8.84 2.80
C LYS A 69 16.22 -10.07 2.63
N LEU A 70 15.09 -10.12 3.34
CA LEU A 70 14.12 -11.22 3.24
C LEU A 70 13.39 -11.21 1.90
N ALA A 71 12.91 -10.06 1.45
CA ALA A 71 12.19 -9.88 0.17
C ALA A 71 13.05 -10.25 -1.04
N ALA A 72 14.37 -10.09 -0.97
CA ALA A 72 15.30 -10.53 -2.01
C ALA A 72 15.25 -12.06 -2.23
N GLN A 73 14.85 -12.83 -1.21
CA GLN A 73 14.70 -14.28 -1.26
C GLN A 73 13.27 -14.73 -1.58
N ALA A 74 12.33 -13.80 -1.68
CA ALA A 74 10.93 -14.12 -2.00
C ALA A 74 10.83 -14.73 -3.41
N PRO A 75 10.18 -15.90 -3.57
CA PRO A 75 10.02 -16.54 -4.86
C PRO A 75 8.99 -15.82 -5.75
N GLY A 76 8.94 -16.20 -7.02
CA GLY A 76 7.93 -15.74 -7.96
C GLY A 76 8.07 -14.28 -8.39
N GLN A 77 6.94 -13.58 -8.46
CA GLN A 77 6.89 -12.20 -8.92
C GLN A 77 7.62 -11.26 -7.96
N LYS A 78 8.38 -10.30 -8.54
CA LYS A 78 9.06 -9.27 -7.75
C LYS A 78 8.09 -8.11 -7.50
N TRP A 79 7.67 -7.97 -6.25
CA TRP A 79 6.83 -6.86 -5.79
C TRP A 79 7.69 -5.66 -5.35
N PRO A 80 7.19 -4.42 -5.42
CA PRO A 80 7.87 -3.24 -4.88
C PRO A 80 7.72 -3.19 -3.35
N TYR A 81 8.44 -4.07 -2.65
CA TYR A 81 8.34 -4.17 -1.20
C TYR A 81 8.73 -2.88 -0.47
N ASN A 82 7.88 -2.45 0.45
CA ASN A 82 8.13 -1.34 1.36
C ASN A 82 7.79 -1.76 2.79
N PHE A 83 8.60 -1.35 3.75
CA PHE A 83 8.44 -1.75 5.15
C PHE A 83 8.33 -0.53 6.04
N HIS A 84 7.33 -0.51 6.91
CA HIS A 84 7.02 0.57 7.82
C HIS A 84 6.84 0.05 9.24
N VAL A 85 7.04 0.91 10.23
CA VAL A 85 6.81 0.60 11.65
C VAL A 85 5.63 1.41 12.15
N ALA A 86 4.57 0.73 12.56
CA ALA A 86 3.48 1.36 13.29
C ALA A 86 3.85 1.42 14.79
N ASN A 87 3.81 2.61 15.38
CA ASN A 87 4.10 2.81 16.80
C ASN A 87 2.91 2.37 17.67
N VAL A 88 2.57 1.10 17.59
CA VAL A 88 1.40 0.46 18.20
C VAL A 88 1.86 -0.67 19.10
N ALA A 89 1.27 -0.76 20.32
CA ALA A 89 1.67 -1.69 21.36
C ALA A 89 1.20 -3.14 21.11
N GLU A 90 0.14 -3.29 20.33
CA GLU A 90 -0.38 -4.61 19.97
C GLU A 90 0.67 -5.37 19.13
N ILE A 91 0.89 -6.63 19.50
CA ILE A 91 1.72 -7.53 18.70
C ILE A 91 0.95 -7.84 17.43
N ASN A 92 1.39 -7.24 16.33
CA ASN A 92 0.84 -7.48 15.00
C ASN A 92 1.82 -7.04 13.90
N ALA A 93 1.66 -7.64 12.73
CA ALA A 93 2.22 -7.18 11.47
C ALA A 93 1.17 -7.48 10.39
N PHE A 94 1.19 -6.75 9.29
CA PHE A 94 0.26 -7.01 8.20
C PHE A 94 0.80 -6.57 6.86
N ALA A 95 0.48 -7.36 5.84
CA ALA A 95 0.84 -7.10 4.46
C ALA A 95 -0.36 -6.54 3.67
N LEU A 96 -0.14 -5.44 2.98
CA LEU A 96 -1.08 -4.89 2.03
C LEU A 96 -0.83 -5.45 0.62
N PRO A 97 -1.83 -5.50 -0.26
CA PRO A 97 -1.64 -5.86 -1.64
C PRO A 97 -0.50 -5.07 -2.30
N GLY A 98 0.25 -5.70 -3.19
CA GLY A 98 1.32 -5.01 -3.91
C GLY A 98 2.63 -4.81 -3.16
N GLY A 99 2.77 -5.27 -1.88
CA GLY A 99 4.07 -5.41 -1.24
C GLY A 99 4.40 -4.46 -0.09
N THR A 100 3.49 -3.61 0.34
CA THR A 100 3.71 -2.80 1.54
C THR A 100 3.40 -3.59 2.81
N ILE A 101 4.32 -3.60 3.77
CA ILE A 101 4.22 -4.35 5.02
C ILE A 101 4.43 -3.40 6.20
N PHE A 102 3.53 -3.48 7.17
CA PHE A 102 3.62 -2.77 8.44
C PHE A 102 3.97 -3.74 9.56
N VAL A 103 4.91 -3.35 10.42
CA VAL A 103 5.29 -4.08 11.62
C VAL A 103 5.01 -3.19 12.82
N ASN A 104 4.19 -3.66 13.76
CA ASN A 104 3.91 -2.92 14.97
C ASN A 104 5.14 -2.88 15.89
N LEU A 105 5.32 -1.78 16.61
CA LEU A 105 6.40 -1.64 17.59
C LEU A 105 6.34 -2.75 18.66
N GLY A 106 5.11 -3.12 19.08
CA GLY A 106 4.89 -4.22 20.02
C GLY A 106 5.42 -5.57 19.52
N THR A 107 5.41 -5.82 18.22
CA THR A 107 5.98 -7.02 17.59
C THR A 107 7.51 -7.02 17.71
N ILE A 108 8.15 -5.88 17.46
CA ILE A 108 9.59 -5.72 17.58
C ILE A 108 10.02 -5.88 19.05
N GLN A 109 9.25 -5.32 20.00
CA GLN A 109 9.48 -5.46 21.43
C GLN A 109 9.29 -6.89 21.94
N ALA A 110 8.40 -7.66 21.33
CA ALA A 110 8.09 -9.03 21.74
C ALA A 110 9.08 -10.08 21.20
N ALA A 111 9.73 -9.79 20.08
CA ALA A 111 10.69 -10.71 19.46
C ALA A 111 11.92 -10.88 20.34
N ALA A 112 12.20 -12.10 20.80
CA ALA A 112 13.34 -12.38 21.67
C ALA A 112 14.69 -12.31 20.94
N ASN A 113 14.70 -12.48 19.60
CA ASN A 113 15.89 -12.41 18.77
C ASN A 113 15.51 -11.99 17.33
N GLU A 114 16.54 -11.75 16.50
CA GLU A 114 16.34 -11.28 15.13
C GLU A 114 15.64 -12.31 14.23
N ALA A 115 15.91 -13.61 14.42
CA ALA A 115 15.29 -14.67 13.64
C ALA A 115 13.78 -14.75 13.90
N GLN A 116 13.31 -14.48 15.12
CA GLN A 116 11.89 -14.40 15.43
C GLN A 116 11.21 -13.23 14.68
N LEU A 117 11.82 -12.04 14.71
CA LEU A 117 11.32 -10.87 13.99
C LEU A 117 11.34 -11.09 12.47
N ALA A 118 12.43 -11.66 11.96
CA ALA A 118 12.56 -12.05 10.56
C ALA A 118 11.51 -13.08 10.17
N GLY A 119 11.12 -13.99 11.08
CA GLY A 119 10.06 -14.98 10.90
C GLY A 119 8.71 -14.34 10.64
N VAL A 120 8.31 -13.38 11.46
CA VAL A 120 7.08 -12.61 11.25
C VAL A 120 7.11 -11.89 9.91
N MET A 121 8.22 -11.20 9.60
CA MET A 121 8.33 -10.47 8.34
C MET A 121 8.34 -11.39 7.11
N ALA A 122 8.95 -12.57 7.19
CA ALA A 122 8.92 -13.56 6.12
C ALA A 122 7.51 -14.15 5.92
N HIS A 123 6.74 -14.33 6.98
CA HIS A 123 5.33 -14.70 6.93
C HIS A 123 4.51 -13.63 6.19
N GLU A 124 4.69 -12.35 6.50
CA GLU A 124 4.00 -11.25 5.81
C GLU A 124 4.40 -11.15 4.32
N ILE A 125 5.69 -11.31 4.02
CA ILE A 125 6.17 -11.38 2.63
C ILE A 125 5.49 -12.53 1.88
N SER A 126 5.27 -13.68 2.54
CA SER A 126 4.60 -14.84 1.94
C SER A 126 3.14 -14.55 1.60
N HIS A 127 2.42 -13.79 2.43
CA HIS A 127 1.07 -13.34 2.11
C HIS A 127 1.03 -12.48 0.84
N VAL A 128 2.05 -11.65 0.59
CA VAL A 128 2.18 -10.86 -0.64
C VAL A 128 2.47 -11.77 -1.83
N VAL A 129 3.46 -12.66 -1.74
CA VAL A 129 3.82 -13.60 -2.81
C VAL A 129 2.63 -14.45 -3.22
N LEU A 130 1.89 -14.98 -2.24
CA LEU A 130 0.73 -15.85 -2.43
C LEU A 130 -0.56 -15.07 -2.73
N GLN A 131 -0.51 -13.74 -2.69
CA GLN A 131 -1.62 -12.83 -3.02
C GLN A 131 -2.87 -13.06 -2.15
N HIS A 132 -2.70 -13.45 -0.90
CA HIS A 132 -3.79 -13.87 -0.02
C HIS A 132 -4.82 -12.76 0.22
N SER A 133 -4.40 -11.50 0.39
CA SER A 133 -5.28 -10.37 0.64
C SER A 133 -6.28 -10.14 -0.49
N VAL A 134 -5.83 -10.16 -1.76
CA VAL A 134 -6.73 -9.98 -2.91
C VAL A 134 -7.61 -11.20 -3.16
N CYS A 135 -7.12 -12.41 -2.87
CA CYS A 135 -7.96 -13.60 -2.94
C CYS A 135 -9.07 -13.64 -1.89
N ASN A 136 -8.75 -13.17 -0.69
CA ASN A 136 -9.75 -12.99 0.36
C ASN A 136 -10.81 -11.96 -0.07
N ALA A 137 -10.36 -10.83 -0.58
CA ALA A 137 -11.23 -9.83 -1.14
C ALA A 137 -12.13 -10.41 -2.25
N ALA A 138 -11.59 -11.12 -3.23
CA ALA A 138 -12.35 -11.74 -4.31
C ALA A 138 -13.36 -12.81 -3.81
N LYS A 139 -13.04 -13.55 -2.76
CA LYS A 139 -13.98 -14.49 -2.13
C LYS A 139 -15.16 -13.77 -1.47
N GLN A 140 -14.89 -12.68 -0.76
CA GLN A 140 -15.93 -11.85 -0.15
C GLN A 140 -16.83 -11.21 -1.23
N GLN A 141 -16.31 -10.91 -2.43
CA GLN A 141 -17.06 -10.46 -3.59
C GLN A 141 -18.15 -11.44 -4.04
N LYS A 142 -17.81 -12.71 -4.14
CA LYS A 142 -18.75 -13.74 -4.57
C LYS A 142 -19.91 -13.98 -3.60
N VAL A 143 -19.79 -13.55 -2.35
CA VAL A 143 -20.80 -13.70 -1.29
C VAL A 143 -21.76 -12.48 -1.22
N GLY A 144 -21.71 -11.57 -2.21
CA GLY A 144 -22.63 -10.42 -2.26
C GLY A 144 -22.31 -9.28 -1.28
N LEU A 145 -21.16 -9.33 -0.62
CA LEU A 145 -20.69 -8.32 0.34
C LEU A 145 -19.85 -7.21 -0.31
N ILE A 146 -19.76 -7.21 -1.63
CA ILE A 146 -18.86 -6.32 -2.36
C ILE A 146 -19.59 -5.44 -3.38
N ALA A 147 -20.47 -4.66 -2.89
CA ALA A 147 -20.48 -3.27 -3.29
C ALA A 147 -19.24 -2.51 -2.76
N GLY A 148 -18.35 -3.21 -2.02
CA GLY A 148 -17.41 -2.64 -1.08
C GLY A 148 -15.92 -2.60 -1.42
N LEU A 149 -15.37 -3.21 -2.49
CA LEU A 149 -13.94 -2.93 -2.78
C LEU A 149 -13.76 -1.60 -3.52
N GLY A 150 -14.68 -1.22 -4.37
CA GLY A 150 -14.79 0.18 -4.83
C GLY A 150 -15.22 1.11 -3.68
N GLN A 151 -16.06 0.64 -2.73
CA GLN A 151 -16.48 1.39 -1.56
C GLN A 151 -15.52 1.31 -0.36
N ILE A 152 -14.68 0.27 -0.23
CA ILE A 152 -13.60 0.24 0.77
C ILE A 152 -12.51 1.23 0.35
N ALA A 153 -12.14 1.30 -0.92
CA ALA A 153 -11.28 2.37 -1.40
C ALA A 153 -11.94 3.76 -1.29
N ALA A 154 -13.25 3.86 -1.46
CA ALA A 154 -14.01 5.10 -1.39
C ALA A 154 -14.54 5.43 0.02
N GLY A 155 -15.03 4.46 0.77
CA GLY A 155 -15.54 4.66 2.13
C GLY A 155 -14.45 4.96 3.16
N VAL A 156 -13.23 4.56 2.85
CA VAL A 156 -12.01 4.80 3.62
C VAL A 156 -11.48 6.22 3.42
N LEU A 157 -11.63 6.78 2.22
CA LEU A 157 -11.25 8.16 1.91
C LEU A 157 -12.29 9.20 2.36
N LEU A 158 -13.54 8.84 2.67
CA LEU A 158 -14.65 9.78 2.64
C LEU A 158 -15.52 9.84 3.90
N GLY A 159 -15.08 9.28 5.04
CA GLY A 159 -15.81 9.45 6.31
C GLY A 159 -17.26 8.96 6.31
N GLY A 160 -17.60 7.97 5.45
CA GLY A 160 -18.91 7.32 5.39
C GLY A 160 -19.15 6.38 6.60
N ALA A 161 -19.93 5.33 6.44
CA ALA A 161 -20.29 4.39 7.52
C ALA A 161 -19.11 3.83 8.32
N ALA A 162 -17.89 3.81 7.76
CA ALA A 162 -16.64 3.49 8.46
C ALA A 162 -16.28 4.54 9.53
N GLY A 163 -16.56 5.83 9.30
CA GLY A 163 -16.36 6.88 10.32
C GLY A 163 -17.32 6.73 11.50
N SER A 164 -18.56 6.24 11.26
CA SER A 164 -19.52 5.97 12.33
C SER A 164 -19.18 4.67 13.12
N LEU A 165 -18.51 3.71 12.50
CA LEU A 165 -18.02 2.49 13.17
C LEU A 165 -16.77 2.80 14.02
N ALA A 166 -15.90 3.69 13.59
CA ALA A 166 -14.77 4.17 14.37
C ALA A 166 -15.22 4.93 15.63
N GLN A 167 -16.33 5.67 15.57
CA GLN A 167 -16.96 6.30 16.74
C GLN A 167 -17.53 5.31 17.75
N GLN A 168 -17.80 4.05 17.34
CA GLN A 168 -18.27 2.99 18.22
C GLN A 168 -17.16 2.11 18.80
N GLY A 169 -15.88 2.50 18.65
CA GLY A 169 -14.73 1.76 19.20
C GLY A 169 -14.40 0.46 18.45
N ILE A 170 -14.95 0.26 17.25
CA ILE A 170 -14.60 -0.84 16.36
C ILE A 170 -13.40 -0.37 15.55
N GLY A 171 -12.21 -0.78 15.98
CA GLY A 171 -10.94 -0.30 15.47
C GLY A 171 -10.70 -0.58 13.98
N LEU A 172 -9.54 -0.15 13.52
CA LEU A 172 -8.94 -0.24 12.17
C LEU A 172 -9.25 -1.54 11.40
N THR A 173 -9.40 -2.65 12.13
CA THR A 173 -9.68 -3.99 11.60
C THR A 173 -11.02 -4.11 10.85
N ALA A 174 -12.00 -3.24 11.11
CA ALA A 174 -13.30 -3.31 10.44
C ALA A 174 -13.22 -2.84 8.97
N GLY A 175 -12.37 -1.85 8.67
CA GLY A 175 -12.14 -1.36 7.31
C GLY A 175 -11.18 -2.25 6.50
N LEU A 176 -10.30 -2.99 7.18
CA LEU A 176 -9.30 -3.88 6.60
C LEU A 176 -9.66 -5.37 6.77
N GLY A 177 -10.95 -5.69 6.88
CA GLY A 177 -11.43 -7.07 7.09
C GLY A 177 -10.94 -8.09 6.04
N PHE A 178 -10.45 -7.62 4.89
CA PHE A 178 -9.81 -8.45 3.88
C PHE A 178 -8.41 -8.95 4.30
N LEU A 179 -7.82 -8.37 5.35
CA LEU A 179 -6.53 -8.83 5.91
C LEU A 179 -6.70 -10.03 6.85
N LYS A 180 -7.93 -10.35 7.30
CA LYS A 180 -8.16 -11.54 8.10
C LYS A 180 -8.01 -12.80 7.26
N MET A 181 -6.98 -13.57 7.55
CA MET A 181 -6.61 -14.72 6.74
C MET A 181 -7.36 -16.00 7.12
N SER A 182 -7.49 -16.92 6.17
CA SER A 182 -8.01 -18.26 6.46
C SER A 182 -6.89 -19.15 7.02
N ARG A 183 -7.23 -20.17 7.82
CA ARG A 183 -6.24 -21.13 8.35
C ARG A 183 -5.41 -21.80 7.25
N GLY A 184 -5.96 -22.00 6.05
CA GLY A 184 -5.21 -22.53 4.90
C GLY A 184 -4.17 -21.54 4.40
N ALA A 185 -4.54 -20.26 4.26
CA ALA A 185 -3.62 -19.19 3.86
C ALA A 185 -2.51 -18.99 4.90
N GLU A 186 -2.80 -19.13 6.19
CA GLU A 186 -1.80 -19.10 7.26
C GLU A 186 -0.77 -20.22 7.13
N LYS A 187 -1.24 -21.46 6.92
CA LYS A 187 -0.35 -22.59 6.71
C LYS A 187 0.55 -22.41 5.48
N GLU A 188 -0.01 -21.90 4.40
CA GLU A 188 0.75 -21.60 3.16
C GLU A 188 1.80 -20.52 3.41
N ALA A 189 1.45 -19.46 4.15
CA ALA A 189 2.38 -18.39 4.50
C ALA A 189 3.50 -18.85 5.44
N ASP A 190 3.21 -19.72 6.41
CA ASP A 190 4.21 -20.33 7.28
C ASP A 190 5.23 -21.16 6.49
N LEU A 191 4.74 -22.09 5.65
CA LEU A 191 5.60 -22.99 4.88
C LEU A 191 6.50 -22.22 3.91
N MET A 192 5.98 -21.22 3.23
CA MET A 192 6.77 -20.36 2.35
C MET A 192 7.74 -19.47 3.15
N GLY A 193 7.29 -18.91 4.28
CA GLY A 193 8.07 -18.01 5.12
C GLY A 193 9.31 -18.69 5.72
N VAL A 194 9.20 -19.94 6.17
CA VAL A 194 10.39 -20.68 6.66
C VAL A 194 11.39 -20.94 5.54
N GLY A 195 10.95 -21.12 4.30
CA GLY A 195 11.80 -21.16 3.12
C GLY A 195 12.55 -19.85 2.87
N ILE A 196 11.85 -18.71 2.99
CA ILE A 196 12.46 -17.38 2.86
C ILE A 196 13.50 -17.14 3.97
N LEU A 197 13.20 -17.50 5.23
CA LEU A 197 14.14 -17.43 6.34
C LEU A 197 15.40 -18.24 6.07
N TYR A 198 15.23 -19.50 5.69
CA TYR A 198 16.33 -20.40 5.37
C TYR A 198 17.21 -19.79 4.26
N ASP A 199 16.64 -19.28 3.17
CA ASP A 199 17.40 -18.70 2.06
C ASP A 199 18.15 -17.43 2.45
N ALA A 200 17.53 -16.60 3.29
CA ALA A 200 18.14 -15.39 3.84
C ALA A 200 19.23 -15.69 4.90
N GLY A 201 19.42 -16.97 5.26
CA GLY A 201 20.44 -17.42 6.22
C GLY A 201 20.03 -17.28 7.67
N TYR A 202 18.78 -17.03 7.98
CA TYR A 202 18.24 -17.03 9.34
C TYR A 202 17.88 -18.44 9.81
N ASP A 203 17.84 -18.62 11.14
CA ASP A 203 17.27 -19.83 11.74
C ASP A 203 15.78 -19.93 11.40
N PRO A 204 15.36 -20.92 10.60
CA PRO A 204 13.97 -21.03 10.21
C PRO A 204 13.02 -21.36 11.38
N HIS A 205 13.51 -21.91 12.50
CA HIS A 205 12.72 -22.12 13.71
C HIS A 205 12.34 -20.80 14.40
N GLY A 206 12.97 -19.66 14.06
CA GLY A 206 12.62 -18.36 14.61
C GLY A 206 11.14 -18.00 14.42
N MET A 207 10.49 -18.48 13.36
CA MET A 207 9.06 -18.27 13.13
C MET A 207 8.20 -19.03 14.15
N SER A 208 8.39 -20.33 14.30
CA SER A 208 7.60 -21.13 15.27
C SER A 208 7.87 -20.67 16.69
N GLN A 209 9.12 -20.37 17.04
CA GLN A 209 9.49 -19.84 18.36
C GLN A 209 8.78 -18.50 18.68
N PHE A 210 8.59 -17.63 17.71
CA PHE A 210 7.83 -16.39 17.92
C PHE A 210 6.37 -16.67 18.26
N PHE A 211 5.72 -17.57 17.53
CA PHE A 211 4.34 -17.95 17.81
C PHE A 211 4.17 -18.61 19.19
N GLU A 212 5.10 -19.49 19.58
CA GLU A 212 5.12 -20.08 20.91
C GLU A 212 5.29 -19.01 22.01
N THR A 213 6.17 -18.04 21.78
CA THR A 213 6.38 -16.92 22.71
C THR A 213 5.10 -16.12 22.91
N ILE A 214 4.37 -15.81 21.82
CA ILE A 214 3.09 -15.09 21.90
C ILE A 214 2.04 -15.94 22.63
N GLN A 215 1.93 -17.20 22.27
CA GLN A 215 0.95 -18.11 22.87
C GLN A 215 1.20 -18.30 24.37
N ALA A 216 2.44 -18.44 24.78
CA ALA A 216 2.83 -18.57 26.19
C ALA A 216 2.50 -17.28 26.98
N LYS A 217 2.67 -16.09 26.36
CA LYS A 217 2.49 -14.80 27.03
C LYS A 217 1.03 -14.36 27.09
N TYR A 218 0.23 -14.65 26.07
CA TYR A 218 -1.12 -14.09 25.90
C TYR A 218 -2.23 -15.14 25.83
N GLY A 219 -1.93 -16.44 25.79
CA GLY A 219 -2.90 -17.53 25.61
C GLY A 219 -3.45 -17.60 24.17
N GLU A 220 -4.36 -18.56 23.96
CA GLU A 220 -5.05 -18.70 22.67
C GLU A 220 -6.03 -17.54 22.46
N GLY A 221 -5.69 -16.59 21.60
CA GLY A 221 -6.54 -15.46 21.22
C GLY A 221 -6.26 -14.14 21.96
N GLY A 222 -5.23 -14.07 22.82
CA GLY A 222 -4.91 -12.85 23.57
C GLY A 222 -4.14 -11.78 22.81
N ALA A 223 -3.47 -12.11 21.73
CA ALA A 223 -2.75 -11.15 20.88
C ALA A 223 -3.55 -10.83 19.60
N GLN A 224 -3.55 -9.58 19.17
CA GLN A 224 -4.20 -9.15 17.92
C GLN A 224 -3.69 -10.00 16.74
N PHE A 225 -2.42 -10.32 16.72
CA PHE A 225 -1.81 -11.19 15.72
C PHE A 225 -2.56 -12.53 15.58
N MET A 226 -2.91 -13.18 16.69
CA MET A 226 -3.62 -14.47 16.68
C MET A 226 -5.08 -14.36 16.20
N SER A 227 -5.67 -13.16 16.27
CA SER A 227 -7.01 -12.89 15.74
C SER A 227 -6.99 -12.69 14.23
N ASP A 228 -5.98 -12.00 13.71
CA ASP A 228 -5.81 -11.68 12.29
C ASP A 228 -5.16 -12.85 11.54
N HIS A 229 -4.28 -13.60 12.24
CA HIS A 229 -3.57 -14.79 11.77
C HIS A 229 -3.97 -16.03 12.60
N PRO A 230 -5.19 -16.57 12.38
CA PRO A 230 -5.70 -17.66 13.21
C PRO A 230 -4.84 -18.92 13.09
N ASN A 231 -4.49 -19.49 14.24
CA ASN A 231 -3.69 -20.71 14.29
C ASN A 231 -4.33 -21.83 13.45
N PRO A 232 -3.62 -22.35 12.42
CA PRO A 232 -4.13 -23.45 11.57
C PRO A 232 -4.17 -24.81 12.29
N GLY A 233 -3.74 -24.87 13.55
CA GLY A 233 -3.52 -26.10 14.31
C GLY A 233 -2.15 -26.73 13.99
N ASN A 234 -1.53 -27.31 14.99
CA ASN A 234 -0.22 -27.99 14.86
C ASN A 234 0.85 -27.18 14.08
N ARG A 235 0.86 -25.86 14.26
CA ARG A 235 1.73 -24.94 13.50
C ARG A 235 3.20 -25.33 13.64
N THR A 236 3.68 -25.57 14.85
CA THR A 236 5.05 -26.01 15.11
C THR A 236 5.36 -27.33 14.39
N GLU A 237 4.47 -28.32 14.47
CA GLU A 237 4.68 -29.65 13.89
C GLU A 237 4.90 -29.60 12.36
N TYR A 238 4.03 -28.92 11.60
CA TYR A 238 4.20 -28.90 10.14
C TYR A 238 5.33 -27.96 9.70
N VAL A 239 5.64 -26.89 10.46
CA VAL A 239 6.80 -26.02 10.21
C VAL A 239 8.10 -26.79 10.43
N ASP A 240 8.23 -27.52 11.55
CA ASP A 240 9.42 -28.33 11.83
C ASP A 240 9.60 -29.46 10.83
N LYS A 241 8.50 -30.05 10.34
CA LYS A 241 8.54 -31.04 9.28
C LYS A 241 9.05 -30.44 7.95
N GLU A 242 8.62 -29.22 7.61
CA GLU A 242 9.13 -28.52 6.43
C GLU A 242 10.61 -28.19 6.58
N ILE A 243 11.03 -27.68 7.75
CA ILE A 243 12.44 -27.36 8.04
C ILE A 243 13.31 -28.62 7.93
N ALA A 244 12.81 -29.76 8.41
CA ALA A 244 13.54 -31.04 8.31
C ALA A 244 13.74 -31.51 6.86
N SER A 245 12.97 -30.98 5.90
CA SER A 245 13.16 -31.24 4.47
C SER A 245 14.28 -30.42 3.83
N PHE A 246 14.81 -29.40 4.52
CA PHE A 246 15.87 -28.54 4.00
C PHE A 246 17.25 -29.18 4.18
N VAL A 247 18.19 -28.85 3.28
CA VAL A 247 19.59 -29.20 3.49
C VAL A 247 20.12 -28.43 4.70
N PRO A 248 20.61 -29.07 5.75
CA PRO A 248 21.09 -28.36 6.93
C PRO A 248 22.26 -27.42 6.59
N LYS A 249 22.22 -26.19 7.08
CA LYS A 249 23.35 -25.24 6.99
C LYS A 249 24.21 -25.32 8.27
N ALA A 250 25.52 -25.14 8.12
CA ALA A 250 26.42 -25.17 9.26
C ALA A 250 26.15 -24.05 10.28
N ASN A 251 25.69 -22.88 9.82
CA ASN A 251 25.44 -21.73 10.66
C ASN A 251 24.17 -21.01 10.19
N TYR A 252 23.34 -20.61 11.15
CA TYR A 252 22.20 -19.74 10.97
C TYR A 252 22.37 -18.46 11.79
N VAL A 253 21.84 -17.37 11.27
CA VAL A 253 21.71 -16.11 12.02
C VAL A 253 20.52 -16.23 12.95
N THR A 254 20.73 -16.19 14.25
CA THR A 254 19.65 -16.09 15.27
C THR A 254 19.46 -14.65 15.71
N THR A 255 20.55 -13.90 15.85
CA THR A 255 20.53 -12.51 16.27
C THR A 255 21.75 -11.77 15.73
N SER A 256 21.71 -10.44 15.76
CA SER A 256 22.80 -9.57 15.37
C SER A 256 23.03 -8.43 16.36
N PRO A 257 24.22 -7.80 16.39
CA PRO A 257 24.45 -6.58 17.17
C PRO A 257 23.49 -5.43 16.78
N ALA A 258 23.08 -5.38 15.49
CA ALA A 258 22.14 -4.39 15.01
C ALA A 258 20.75 -4.59 15.63
N PHE A 259 20.27 -5.86 15.67
CA PHE A 259 19.02 -6.19 16.36
C PHE A 259 19.09 -5.82 17.85
N ALA A 260 20.15 -6.23 18.55
CA ALA A 260 20.29 -5.96 19.97
C ALA A 260 20.20 -4.45 20.28
N LYS A 261 20.85 -3.62 19.47
CA LYS A 261 20.79 -2.16 19.59
C LYS A 261 19.36 -1.62 19.38
N ILE A 262 18.68 -2.08 18.33
CA ILE A 262 17.30 -1.66 18.02
C ILE A 262 16.33 -2.16 19.08
N HIS A 263 16.47 -3.42 19.53
CA HIS A 263 15.62 -3.99 20.56
C HIS A 263 15.76 -3.26 21.90
N GLN A 264 16.96 -2.85 22.28
CA GLN A 264 17.19 -1.98 23.45
C GLN A 264 16.52 -0.61 23.27
N GLN A 265 16.63 -0.01 22.07
CA GLN A 265 16.00 1.27 21.77
C GLN A 265 14.48 1.20 21.88
N VAL A 266 13.85 0.20 21.25
CA VAL A 266 12.38 0.04 21.27
C VAL A 266 11.85 -0.30 22.65
N GLY A 267 12.63 -0.96 23.51
CA GLY A 267 12.29 -1.24 24.90
C GLY A 267 12.05 0.04 25.74
N GLY A 268 12.67 1.16 25.35
CA GLY A 268 12.47 2.47 25.99
C GLY A 268 11.42 3.35 25.29
N MET A 269 10.82 2.92 24.19
CA MET A 269 9.83 3.69 23.44
C MET A 269 8.41 3.42 23.96
N HIS A 270 7.61 4.48 24.08
CA HIS A 270 6.18 4.35 24.30
C HIS A 270 5.50 3.88 23.01
N ALA A 271 4.85 2.74 23.08
CA ALA A 271 3.98 2.24 22.03
C ALA A 271 2.51 2.55 22.39
N TYR A 272 1.76 3.11 21.47
CA TYR A 272 0.35 3.46 21.69
C TYR A 272 -0.54 2.23 21.73
N THR A 273 -1.35 2.10 22.77
CA THR A 273 -2.38 1.05 22.86
C THR A 273 -3.53 1.30 21.86
N ALA A 274 -4.31 0.28 21.51
CA ALA A 274 -5.49 0.42 20.64
C ALA A 274 -6.44 1.53 21.12
N LYS A 275 -6.60 1.70 22.45
CA LYS A 275 -7.41 2.77 23.04
C LYS A 275 -6.81 4.15 22.78
N GLU A 276 -5.51 4.30 22.89
CA GLU A 276 -4.81 5.57 22.62
C GLU A 276 -4.86 5.89 21.12
N VAL A 277 -4.67 4.88 20.26
CA VAL A 277 -4.80 5.03 18.81
C VAL A 277 -6.19 5.51 18.43
N SER A 278 -7.24 4.82 18.90
CA SER A 278 -8.64 5.15 18.61
C SER A 278 -9.07 6.52 19.15
N SER A 279 -8.49 6.97 20.29
CA SER A 279 -8.76 8.30 20.84
C SER A 279 -8.10 9.43 20.07
N GLY A 280 -7.18 9.12 19.14
CA GLY A 280 -6.42 10.09 18.38
C GLY A 280 -5.41 10.91 19.23
N ILE A 281 -5.11 10.48 20.47
CA ILE A 281 -4.19 11.20 21.36
C ILE A 281 -2.78 11.32 20.75
N TRP A 282 -2.35 10.33 20.00
CA TRP A 282 -1.09 10.31 19.30
C TRP A 282 -0.94 11.47 18.29
N LYS A 283 -2.06 11.92 17.70
CA LYS A 283 -2.09 13.08 16.80
C LYS A 283 -1.79 14.40 17.54
N LYS A 284 -2.04 14.45 18.84
CA LYS A 284 -1.82 15.65 19.71
C LYS A 284 -0.44 15.67 20.36
N GLN A 285 0.11 14.50 20.69
CA GLN A 285 1.39 14.37 21.42
C GLN A 285 2.61 14.51 20.52
N SER A 286 2.42 14.43 19.23
CA SER A 286 3.48 14.61 18.24
C SER A 286 3.04 15.62 17.20
N PRO A 287 3.01 16.91 17.51
CA PRO A 287 2.75 17.94 16.50
C PRO A 287 3.79 17.92 15.37
N ASN A 288 4.94 17.24 15.55
CA ASN A 288 5.96 16.94 14.55
C ASN A 288 6.03 15.47 14.13
N GLN A 289 5.24 14.56 14.69
CA GLN A 289 4.88 13.27 14.12
C GLN A 289 3.56 13.42 13.34
N THR A 290 3.50 14.44 12.51
CA THR A 290 2.68 14.38 11.33
C THR A 290 3.03 13.07 10.68
N VAL A 291 2.00 12.20 10.61
CA VAL A 291 1.82 11.05 9.72
C VAL A 291 3.07 10.88 8.88
N GLY A 292 3.85 9.86 9.20
CA GLY A 292 5.22 9.67 8.73
C GLY A 292 5.36 10.27 7.37
N ALA A 293 6.15 11.31 7.23
CA ALA A 293 6.17 12.26 6.15
C ALA A 293 5.79 11.61 4.82
N GLY A 294 4.54 11.32 4.58
CA GLY A 294 4.05 10.51 3.50
C GLY A 294 2.70 10.90 3.01
N VAL A 295 1.90 11.46 3.85
CA VAL A 295 0.58 11.92 3.46
C VAL A 295 0.28 13.19 4.21
N ASN A 296 0.23 14.30 3.48
CA ASN A 296 -0.20 15.61 3.96
C ASN A 296 0.59 16.16 5.17
N GLN A 297 1.93 16.37 5.02
CA GLN A 297 2.40 17.62 5.56
C GLN A 297 1.83 18.73 4.64
N PRO A 298 1.11 19.70 5.20
CA PRO A 298 1.28 21.03 4.68
C PRO A 298 2.79 21.20 4.72
N VAL A 299 3.41 21.44 3.57
CA VAL A 299 4.81 21.83 3.48
C VAL A 299 5.02 22.73 4.66
N SER A 300 5.73 22.25 5.71
CA SER A 300 6.18 23.15 6.76
C SER A 300 6.83 24.27 5.99
N GLN A 301 6.38 25.47 6.25
CA GLN A 301 6.97 26.71 5.77
C GLN A 301 8.42 26.80 6.28
N SER A 302 9.27 25.90 5.80
CA SER A 302 10.70 26.10 5.71
C SER A 302 11.00 26.44 4.27
N GLY A 303 10.78 27.67 3.97
CA GLY A 303 10.77 28.29 2.69
C GLY A 303 9.34 28.63 2.30
N GLY A 304 8.81 29.74 2.80
CA GLY A 304 7.60 30.39 2.33
C GLY A 304 7.78 30.88 0.90
N GLY A 305 8.02 29.95 0.00
CA GLY A 305 7.92 30.14 -1.44
C GLY A 305 6.44 30.12 -1.76
N GLN A 306 5.86 31.30 -1.92
CA GLN A 306 4.59 31.52 -2.54
C GLN A 306 4.63 30.72 -3.86
N VAL A 307 3.62 29.82 -4.07
CA VAL A 307 3.51 29.09 -5.35
C VAL A 307 3.51 30.13 -6.46
N ASP A 308 4.45 30.02 -7.38
CA ASP A 308 4.56 30.96 -8.48
C ASP A 308 3.40 30.75 -9.47
N LEU A 309 2.40 31.61 -9.36
CA LEU A 309 1.22 31.61 -10.24
C LEU A 309 1.39 32.58 -11.43
N SER A 310 2.58 33.11 -11.65
CA SER A 310 2.88 33.98 -12.77
C SER A 310 2.68 33.28 -14.12
N ALA A 311 2.50 34.04 -15.16
CA ALA A 311 2.39 33.51 -16.52
C ALA A 311 3.67 32.71 -16.88
N PRO A 312 3.53 31.52 -17.52
CA PRO A 312 4.68 30.68 -17.83
C PRO A 312 5.68 31.40 -18.77
N ASN A 313 6.95 31.33 -18.45
CA ASN A 313 8.04 31.85 -19.29
C ASN A 313 8.35 30.97 -20.52
N GLY A 314 7.70 29.81 -20.65
CA GLY A 314 7.88 28.86 -21.74
C GLY A 314 7.03 27.62 -21.56
N TRP A 315 7.01 26.78 -22.59
CA TRP A 315 6.25 25.54 -22.64
C TRP A 315 7.12 24.38 -23.04
N LYS A 316 6.85 23.18 -22.52
CA LYS A 316 7.51 21.92 -22.87
C LYS A 316 6.49 20.81 -23.04
N ALA A 317 6.74 19.90 -23.96
CA ALA A 317 5.89 18.72 -24.12
C ALA A 317 6.09 17.72 -22.97
N PHE A 318 5.00 17.29 -22.36
CA PHE A 318 4.97 16.14 -21.46
C PHE A 318 4.28 14.98 -22.20
N ARG A 319 4.87 13.78 -22.14
CA ARG A 319 4.34 12.58 -22.75
C ARG A 319 4.08 11.54 -21.66
N GLY A 320 2.84 11.09 -21.53
CA GLY A 320 2.43 9.95 -20.74
C GLY A 320 2.02 8.77 -21.62
N ASN A 321 1.62 7.67 -21.01
CA ASN A 321 1.13 6.51 -21.75
C ASN A 321 -0.23 6.80 -22.40
N GLY A 322 -0.26 6.90 -23.74
CA GLY A 322 -1.45 7.16 -24.54
C GLY A 322 -1.95 8.62 -24.52
N PHE A 323 -1.11 9.59 -24.11
CA PHE A 323 -1.43 11.00 -24.25
C PHE A 323 -0.17 11.88 -24.30
N SER A 324 -0.32 13.10 -24.83
CA SER A 324 0.65 14.17 -24.71
C SER A 324 -0.05 15.50 -24.40
N ILE A 325 0.67 16.39 -23.72
CA ILE A 325 0.21 17.71 -23.30
C ILE A 325 1.38 18.68 -23.25
N GLU A 326 1.17 19.96 -23.61
CA GLU A 326 2.13 21.03 -23.33
C GLU A 326 1.93 21.55 -21.92
N ILE A 327 3.01 21.65 -21.16
CA ILE A 327 3.01 22.15 -19.79
C ILE A 327 3.98 23.33 -19.65
N PRO A 328 3.77 24.24 -18.68
CA PRO A 328 4.76 25.26 -18.37
C PRO A 328 6.16 24.67 -18.15
N SER A 329 7.19 25.31 -18.67
CA SER A 329 8.56 24.80 -18.62
C SER A 329 9.10 24.65 -17.18
N ASN A 330 8.60 25.47 -16.24
CA ASN A 330 8.92 25.44 -14.81
C ASN A 330 8.03 24.47 -13.99
N TRP A 331 7.10 23.73 -14.64
CA TRP A 331 6.30 22.72 -13.95
C TRP A 331 6.97 21.35 -14.02
N GLU A 332 6.71 20.54 -13.00
CA GLU A 332 7.22 19.17 -12.91
C GLU A 332 6.05 18.18 -12.95
N GLY A 333 6.31 17.00 -13.51
CA GLY A 333 5.36 15.89 -13.56
C GLY A 333 5.83 14.74 -12.71
N TYR A 334 4.90 14.15 -11.95
CA TYR A 334 5.10 12.98 -11.11
C TYR A 334 4.01 11.95 -11.43
N GLY A 335 4.32 10.66 -11.37
CA GLY A 335 3.31 9.61 -11.52
C GLY A 335 3.83 8.38 -12.23
N SER A 336 2.91 7.44 -12.47
CA SER A 336 3.13 6.23 -13.24
C SER A 336 2.86 6.46 -14.74
N GLU A 337 3.09 5.44 -15.55
CA GLU A 337 2.76 5.49 -16.99
C GLU A 337 1.27 5.72 -17.27
N THR A 338 0.37 5.35 -16.35
CA THR A 338 -1.09 5.46 -16.52
C THR A 338 -1.69 6.68 -15.84
N SER A 339 -1.09 7.18 -14.74
CA SER A 339 -1.58 8.35 -14.01
C SER A 339 -0.44 9.34 -13.80
N ALA A 340 -0.69 10.62 -13.97
CA ALA A 340 0.31 11.66 -13.76
C ALA A 340 -0.30 12.85 -13.01
N MET A 341 0.53 13.48 -12.17
CA MET A 341 0.25 14.77 -11.53
C MET A 341 1.29 15.78 -12.02
N ILE A 342 0.87 16.94 -12.45
CA ILE A 342 1.73 17.97 -13.04
C ILE A 342 1.38 19.32 -12.41
N GLY A 343 2.40 20.03 -11.93
CA GLY A 343 2.17 21.33 -11.31
C GLY A 343 3.43 22.13 -11.07
N PRO A 344 3.28 23.40 -10.65
CA PRO A 344 4.41 24.25 -10.27
C PRO A 344 5.10 23.73 -9.01
N ALA A 345 6.30 24.20 -8.75
CA ALA A 345 6.99 23.93 -7.49
C ALA A 345 6.10 24.31 -6.29
N GLY A 346 5.87 23.36 -5.36
CA GLY A 346 4.94 23.53 -4.22
C GLY A 346 3.46 23.35 -4.57
N GLY A 347 3.10 23.18 -5.85
CA GLY A 347 1.71 22.95 -6.27
C GLY A 347 1.25 21.49 -6.12
N ILE A 348 2.19 20.57 -5.99
CA ILE A 348 1.95 19.16 -5.76
C ILE A 348 2.45 18.81 -4.36
N THR A 349 1.59 18.28 -3.52
CA THR A 349 1.99 17.73 -2.23
C THR A 349 2.80 16.45 -2.49
N ARG A 350 3.91 16.28 -1.79
CA ARG A 350 4.70 15.06 -1.88
C ARG A 350 4.26 14.08 -0.81
N SER A 351 4.11 12.83 -1.20
CA SER A 351 4.04 11.75 -0.22
C SER A 351 5.43 11.54 0.40
N ALA A 352 5.52 11.02 1.61
CA ALA A 352 6.82 10.79 2.25
C ALA A 352 7.65 9.70 1.58
N ALA A 353 7.05 8.86 0.78
CA ALA A 353 7.76 7.93 -0.10
C ALA A 353 8.42 8.63 -1.30
N GLY A 354 8.40 9.99 -1.35
CA GLY A 354 8.95 10.78 -2.45
C GLY A 354 8.06 10.86 -3.69
N GLY A 355 6.89 10.20 -3.68
CA GLY A 355 5.89 10.29 -4.75
C GLY A 355 4.95 11.49 -4.60
N ALA A 356 4.15 11.79 -5.63
CA ALA A 356 3.12 12.83 -5.57
C ALA A 356 1.98 12.37 -4.65
N GLY A 357 1.57 13.22 -3.69
CA GLY A 357 0.48 12.95 -2.74
C GLY A 357 -0.87 13.50 -3.17
N GLY A 358 -0.90 14.68 -3.79
CA GLY A 358 -2.10 15.34 -4.28
C GLY A 358 -1.77 16.64 -5.00
N VAL A 359 -2.72 17.14 -5.77
CA VAL A 359 -2.56 18.41 -6.51
C VAL A 359 -3.30 19.50 -5.75
N VAL A 360 -2.61 20.59 -5.42
CA VAL A 360 -3.20 21.84 -4.90
C VAL A 360 -3.26 22.88 -5.99
N TYR A 361 -2.22 22.96 -6.82
CA TYR A 361 -2.17 23.78 -8.03
C TYR A 361 -1.57 22.93 -9.16
N GLY A 362 -2.31 22.70 -10.21
CA GLY A 362 -1.82 21.94 -11.36
C GLY A 362 -2.90 21.05 -11.97
N MET A 363 -2.49 19.89 -12.42
CA MET A 363 -3.42 18.89 -12.97
C MET A 363 -3.08 17.48 -12.53
N LEU A 364 -4.09 16.62 -12.52
CA LEU A 364 -3.94 15.18 -12.49
C LEU A 364 -4.63 14.55 -13.70
N THR A 365 -4.16 13.37 -14.11
CA THR A 365 -4.81 12.60 -15.18
C THR A 365 -4.81 11.11 -14.83
N ASP A 366 -5.88 10.44 -15.24
CA ASP A 366 -6.00 8.99 -15.12
C ASP A 366 -6.95 8.45 -16.20
N ARG A 367 -7.18 7.14 -16.23
CA ARG A 367 -8.16 6.47 -17.09
C ARG A 367 -9.43 6.13 -16.31
N TYR A 368 -10.55 6.21 -17.00
CA TYR A 368 -11.86 5.82 -16.48
C TYR A 368 -12.54 4.86 -17.46
N GLN A 369 -13.06 3.75 -16.95
CA GLN A 369 -13.82 2.79 -17.76
C GLN A 369 -15.33 3.01 -17.54
N PRO A 370 -16.02 3.71 -18.44
CA PRO A 370 -17.45 3.98 -18.27
C PRO A 370 -18.26 2.70 -18.44
N GLN A 371 -19.19 2.44 -17.54
CA GLN A 371 -20.14 1.33 -17.65
C GLN A 371 -21.41 1.80 -18.36
N GLY A 372 -21.70 1.21 -19.54
CA GLY A 372 -22.95 1.48 -20.27
C GLY A 372 -23.07 2.85 -20.94
N ALA A 373 -22.02 3.66 -20.97
CA ALA A 373 -22.07 4.97 -21.62
C ALA A 373 -22.01 4.83 -23.16
N THR A 374 -22.92 5.51 -23.84
CA THR A 374 -23.07 5.44 -25.31
C THR A 374 -22.24 6.49 -26.05
N ASN A 375 -21.74 7.50 -25.38
CA ASN A 375 -20.91 8.57 -25.95
C ASN A 375 -20.08 9.26 -24.86
N THR A 376 -19.15 10.14 -25.30
CA THR A 376 -18.20 10.82 -24.41
C THR A 376 -18.89 11.71 -23.35
N SER A 377 -20.02 12.35 -23.67
CA SER A 377 -20.78 13.13 -22.70
C SER A 377 -21.34 12.26 -21.59
N ALA A 378 -22.04 11.18 -21.94
CA ALA A 378 -22.60 10.25 -20.97
C ALA A 378 -21.50 9.59 -20.13
N ALA A 379 -20.33 9.35 -20.71
CA ALA A 379 -19.17 8.80 -20.00
C ALA A 379 -18.55 9.83 -19.02
N LEU A 380 -18.51 11.13 -19.39
CA LEU A 380 -18.10 12.19 -18.47
C LEU A 380 -19.12 12.37 -17.33
N ASP A 381 -20.41 12.33 -17.63
CA ASP A 381 -21.46 12.41 -16.61
C ASP A 381 -21.38 11.24 -15.62
N ALA A 382 -21.06 10.03 -16.10
CA ALA A 382 -20.83 8.86 -15.26
C ALA A 382 -19.56 9.04 -14.37
N LEU A 383 -18.46 9.53 -14.93
CA LEU A 383 -17.26 9.88 -14.18
C LEU A 383 -17.56 10.90 -13.08
N ILE A 384 -18.30 11.98 -13.41
CA ILE A 384 -18.67 13.01 -12.45
C ILE A 384 -19.60 12.45 -11.37
N ALA A 385 -20.55 11.58 -11.74
CA ALA A 385 -21.41 10.90 -10.78
C ALA A 385 -20.59 10.03 -9.80
N ASP A 386 -19.57 9.36 -10.30
CA ASP A 386 -18.65 8.56 -9.47
C ASP A 386 -17.80 9.47 -8.57
N ILE A 387 -17.20 10.54 -9.11
CA ILE A 387 -16.46 11.53 -8.31
C ILE A 387 -17.35 12.16 -7.24
N ARG A 388 -18.59 12.49 -7.58
CA ARG A 388 -19.57 13.11 -6.66
C ARG A 388 -20.03 12.15 -5.57
N ARG A 389 -20.17 10.86 -5.88
CA ARG A 389 -20.46 9.84 -4.89
C ARG A 389 -19.38 9.80 -3.83
N ASP A 390 -18.13 9.93 -4.28
CA ASP A 390 -16.95 9.92 -3.43
C ASP A 390 -16.69 11.30 -2.78
N ASN A 391 -17.23 12.38 -3.35
CA ASN A 391 -17.13 13.75 -2.85
C ASN A 391 -18.52 14.40 -2.77
N PRO A 392 -19.30 14.11 -1.71
CA PRO A 392 -20.68 14.62 -1.59
C PRO A 392 -20.79 16.16 -1.58
N GLY A 393 -19.67 16.84 -1.26
CA GLY A 393 -19.56 18.30 -1.33
C GLY A 393 -19.30 18.87 -2.72
N LEU A 394 -19.05 18.03 -3.73
CA LEU A 394 -18.77 18.46 -5.09
C LEU A 394 -20.01 19.12 -5.72
N VAL A 395 -19.89 20.37 -6.10
CA VAL A 395 -20.91 21.13 -6.79
C VAL A 395 -20.50 21.33 -8.25
N VAL A 396 -21.22 20.69 -9.16
CA VAL A 396 -21.02 20.83 -10.61
C VAL A 396 -21.69 22.10 -11.08
N ASP A 397 -21.00 22.93 -11.86
CA ASP A 397 -21.65 24.05 -12.57
C ASP A 397 -22.14 23.57 -13.95
N PRO A 398 -23.46 23.35 -14.13
CA PRO A 398 -24.00 22.84 -15.39
C PRO A 398 -23.83 23.79 -16.57
N LYS A 399 -23.54 25.07 -16.31
CA LYS A 399 -23.32 26.07 -17.36
C LYS A 399 -21.95 25.97 -18.01
N THR A 400 -21.03 25.23 -17.38
CA THR A 400 -19.64 25.08 -17.83
C THR A 400 -19.43 23.82 -18.68
N HIS A 401 -20.48 23.04 -18.94
CA HIS A 401 -20.38 21.93 -19.90
C HIS A 401 -19.97 22.46 -21.27
N GLY A 402 -18.84 21.94 -21.77
CA GLY A 402 -18.23 22.42 -23.00
C GLY A 402 -17.52 21.31 -23.78
N THR A 403 -16.85 21.73 -24.85
CA THR A 403 -15.96 20.90 -25.64
C THR A 403 -14.51 21.26 -25.31
N ALA A 404 -13.60 20.29 -25.49
CA ALA A 404 -12.17 20.46 -25.28
C ALA A 404 -11.39 19.86 -26.44
N GLY A 405 -10.14 20.30 -26.65
CA GLY A 405 -9.23 19.73 -27.62
C GLY A 405 -9.77 19.74 -29.06
N GLY A 406 -10.32 20.87 -29.52
CA GLY A 406 -10.89 20.97 -30.85
C GLY A 406 -12.21 20.19 -31.07
N GLY A 407 -12.95 19.89 -29.99
CA GLY A 407 -14.24 19.19 -30.02
C GLY A 407 -14.19 17.69 -29.77
N ALA A 408 -13.00 17.09 -29.71
CA ALA A 408 -12.84 15.66 -29.42
C ALA A 408 -13.18 15.29 -27.98
N GLY A 409 -12.93 16.19 -27.03
CA GLY A 409 -13.21 16.00 -25.59
C GLY A 409 -14.44 16.73 -25.11
N ARG A 410 -14.79 16.48 -23.86
CA ARG A 410 -15.84 17.16 -23.10
C ARG A 410 -15.26 17.73 -21.82
N SER A 411 -15.81 18.83 -21.32
CA SER A 411 -15.36 19.48 -20.10
C SER A 411 -16.49 19.94 -19.22
N VAL A 412 -16.23 20.11 -17.93
CA VAL A 412 -17.13 20.71 -16.94
C VAL A 412 -16.30 21.27 -15.80
N GLU A 413 -16.78 22.30 -15.14
CA GLU A 413 -16.16 22.86 -13.94
C GLU A 413 -16.97 22.50 -12.69
N CYS A 414 -16.27 22.28 -11.60
CA CYS A 414 -16.82 21.89 -10.32
C CYS A 414 -16.19 22.72 -9.20
N ASN A 415 -16.90 22.92 -8.12
CA ASN A 415 -16.36 23.43 -6.87
C ASN A 415 -16.42 22.33 -5.82
N ASN A 416 -15.32 22.15 -5.07
CA ASN A 416 -15.19 21.10 -4.08
C ASN A 416 -14.59 21.67 -2.78
N PRO A 417 -15.03 21.24 -1.58
CA PRO A 417 -14.27 21.48 -0.35
C PRO A 417 -12.91 20.80 -0.46
N SER A 418 -11.82 21.55 -0.42
CA SER A 418 -10.48 20.98 -0.58
C SER A 418 -10.18 19.98 0.53
N ALA A 419 -9.84 18.75 0.16
CA ALA A 419 -9.34 17.74 1.09
C ALA A 419 -7.98 18.11 1.68
N ASN A 420 -7.19 18.95 0.98
CA ASN A 420 -5.81 19.25 1.34
C ASN A 420 -5.65 20.43 2.32
N ASN A 421 -6.56 21.39 2.33
CA ASN A 421 -6.41 22.60 3.16
C ASN A 421 -7.71 23.13 3.78
N GLY A 422 -8.85 22.47 3.57
CA GLY A 422 -10.18 22.93 4.03
C GLY A 422 -10.66 24.24 3.39
N LYS A 423 -9.93 24.78 2.41
CA LYS A 423 -10.32 25.91 1.58
C LYS A 423 -10.96 25.36 0.33
N GLY A 424 -12.04 25.94 -0.15
CA GLY A 424 -12.68 25.51 -1.38
C GLY A 424 -11.68 25.43 -2.55
N GLU A 425 -11.79 24.40 -3.36
CA GLU A 425 -11.03 24.27 -4.60
C GLU A 425 -11.97 24.30 -5.81
N HIS A 426 -11.46 24.72 -6.93
CA HIS A 426 -12.15 24.75 -8.21
C HIS A 426 -11.43 23.79 -9.16
N ASP A 427 -12.23 22.86 -9.71
CA ASP A 427 -11.77 21.79 -10.57
C ASP A 427 -12.30 21.98 -11.97
N TRP A 428 -11.44 21.93 -12.98
CA TRP A 428 -11.83 21.88 -14.38
C TRP A 428 -11.55 20.47 -14.90
N ILE A 429 -12.61 19.68 -15.04
CA ILE A 429 -12.55 18.28 -15.48
C ILE A 429 -12.71 18.24 -17.01
N VAL A 430 -11.78 17.57 -17.66
CA VAL A 430 -11.76 17.37 -19.11
C VAL A 430 -11.57 15.89 -19.42
N ALA A 431 -12.39 15.33 -20.32
CA ALA A 431 -12.33 13.93 -20.69
C ALA A 431 -12.31 13.71 -22.20
N PHE A 432 -11.45 12.81 -22.64
CA PHE A 432 -11.28 12.41 -24.04
C PHE A 432 -11.53 10.92 -24.20
N PRO A 433 -12.19 10.49 -25.30
CA PRO A 433 -12.30 9.07 -25.60
C PRO A 433 -10.95 8.49 -26.02
N SER A 434 -10.62 7.31 -25.50
CA SER A 434 -9.49 6.50 -25.95
C SER A 434 -9.93 5.43 -26.93
N ARG A 435 -9.00 4.90 -27.74
CA ARG A 435 -9.31 3.87 -28.77
C ARG A 435 -9.84 2.57 -28.19
N ASP A 436 -9.52 2.26 -26.94
CA ASP A 436 -9.95 1.06 -26.21
C ASP A 436 -11.34 1.20 -25.56
N GLY A 437 -12.05 2.31 -25.82
CA GLY A 437 -13.37 2.59 -25.23
C GLY A 437 -13.34 3.15 -23.82
N SER A 438 -12.14 3.35 -23.22
CA SER A 438 -12.00 4.08 -21.97
C SER A 438 -12.06 5.59 -22.19
N LEU A 439 -12.18 6.35 -21.09
CA LEU A 439 -11.90 7.77 -21.07
C LEU A 439 -10.52 8.05 -20.50
N ARG A 440 -9.76 8.92 -21.14
CA ARG A 440 -8.64 9.61 -20.52
C ARG A 440 -9.18 10.93 -19.95
N TYR A 441 -9.12 11.14 -18.64
CA TYR A 441 -9.57 12.38 -18.04
C TYR A 441 -8.42 13.15 -17.39
N PHE A 442 -8.61 14.45 -17.31
CA PHE A 442 -7.68 15.41 -16.71
C PHE A 442 -8.48 16.30 -15.77
N VAL A 443 -8.00 16.51 -14.56
CA VAL A 443 -8.58 17.43 -13.59
C VAL A 443 -7.57 18.53 -13.33
N PHE A 444 -7.89 19.76 -13.71
CA PHE A 444 -7.10 20.95 -13.46
C PHE A 444 -7.60 21.58 -12.17
N VAL A 445 -6.72 21.72 -11.17
CA VAL A 445 -7.06 22.03 -9.80
C VAL A 445 -6.36 23.30 -9.35
N ALA A 446 -7.09 24.19 -8.71
CA ALA A 446 -6.54 25.29 -7.93
C ALA A 446 -7.50 25.69 -6.81
N PRO A 447 -7.03 26.27 -5.70
CA PRO A 447 -7.89 26.90 -4.72
C PRO A 447 -8.82 27.93 -5.38
N THR A 448 -10.09 27.96 -4.99
CA THR A 448 -11.12 28.83 -5.59
C THR A 448 -10.67 30.32 -5.75
N PRO A 449 -9.97 30.95 -4.78
CA PRO A 449 -9.52 32.33 -4.94
C PRO A 449 -8.46 32.54 -6.02
N ASP A 450 -7.73 31.48 -6.38
CA ASP A 450 -6.59 31.54 -7.29
C ASP A 450 -6.88 30.93 -8.67
N PHE A 451 -8.00 30.22 -8.82
CA PHE A 451 -8.31 29.49 -10.05
C PHE A 451 -8.33 30.42 -11.30
N GLU A 452 -8.90 31.62 -11.18
CA GLU A 452 -8.93 32.56 -12.30
C GLU A 452 -7.54 33.02 -12.76
N LYS A 453 -6.56 33.07 -11.86
CA LYS A 453 -5.17 33.36 -12.20
C LYS A 453 -4.55 32.23 -13.04
N MET A 454 -4.97 30.98 -12.79
CA MET A 454 -4.52 29.77 -13.47
C MET A 454 -5.30 29.46 -14.75
N ARG A 455 -6.49 29.98 -14.92
CA ARG A 455 -7.43 29.65 -16.01
C ARG A 455 -6.78 29.74 -17.41
N ARG A 456 -5.99 30.77 -17.66
CA ARG A 456 -5.31 30.93 -18.97
C ARG A 456 -4.28 29.82 -19.21
N THR A 457 -3.53 29.47 -18.19
CA THR A 457 -2.56 28.38 -18.24
C THR A 457 -3.25 27.06 -18.48
N PHE A 458 -4.30 26.76 -17.72
CA PHE A 458 -5.09 25.55 -17.88
C PHE A 458 -5.75 25.44 -19.26
N ALA A 459 -6.35 26.52 -19.76
CA ALA A 459 -6.95 26.55 -21.09
C ALA A 459 -5.93 26.17 -22.19
N LYS A 460 -4.74 26.75 -22.15
CA LYS A 460 -3.69 26.42 -23.11
C LYS A 460 -3.20 24.97 -23.00
N MET A 461 -3.08 24.47 -21.78
CA MET A 461 -2.77 23.04 -21.54
C MET A 461 -3.84 22.14 -22.15
N ILE A 462 -5.14 22.44 -21.89
CA ILE A 462 -6.31 21.68 -22.40
C ILE A 462 -6.32 21.65 -23.94
N GLU A 463 -6.06 22.76 -24.61
CA GLU A 463 -5.99 22.85 -26.07
C GLU A 463 -4.88 21.99 -26.67
N SER A 464 -3.80 21.81 -25.93
CA SER A 464 -2.64 21.02 -26.35
C SER A 464 -2.77 19.51 -26.15
N ILE A 465 -3.80 19.04 -25.42
CA ILE A 465 -4.00 17.61 -25.13
C ILE A 465 -4.21 16.83 -26.42
N ARG A 466 -3.48 15.74 -26.55
CA ARG A 466 -3.67 14.71 -27.58
C ARG A 466 -3.76 13.37 -26.89
N VAL A 467 -4.82 12.60 -27.15
CA VAL A 467 -5.06 11.23 -26.65
C VAL A 467 -4.99 10.28 -27.83
N GLU A 468 -4.26 9.16 -27.65
CA GLU A 468 -4.02 8.13 -28.66
C GLU A 468 -5.10 7.03 -28.69
#